data_733e0b0d766c0da8a24953214e2036df
#
_entry.id   733e0b0d766c0da8a24953214e2036df
#
_cell.length_a   1.000
_cell.length_b   1.000
_cell.length_c   1.000
_cell.angle_alpha   90.00
_cell.angle_beta   90.00
_cell.angle_gamma   90.00
#
_symmetry.space_group_name_H-M   'P 1'
#
loop_
_entity.id
_entity.type
_entity.pdbx_description
1 polymer ?
#
loop_
_entity_poly.entity_id
_entity_poly.type
_entity_poly.pdbx_seq_one_letter_code
_entity_poly.pdbx_strand_id
1 'polypeptide(L)'
;MRTVSKVVEKYLRLPQFTVSIRRDQTRNQYAYLLRRLCSLPYKDGTVGDIPTTKLKASTCQELYYLMIEQSQGAGVRAANYTVQVAVRAWNVLIKHDLLDKNPWSLVERMQAAPRHTVWTNADFETILKTAFAESKWRNIGLLIRINAELGQRAGDMRLVQWENFDLEQQLYVRESIEKTREHIPGIPISDNLKHMIIKQKEYYSFQPWVVPNPHTMEPYTESGLRHTFRRLARAANIPDKLQFRDIRRTVLTDLANHGATDNEMMSFSGHKSRASLTPYTRISVEQARNAATKRNFQLNE
;
A
#
# COMPACT_ATOMS: atom_id res chain seq x y z
N MET A 1 9.56 -39.48 5.24
CA MET A 1 10.44 -38.38 4.79
C MET A 1 9.64 -37.09 4.80
N ARG A 2 10.18 -36.00 5.37
CA ARG A 2 9.49 -34.69 5.42
C ARG A 2 9.71 -33.98 4.09
N THR A 3 8.65 -33.61 3.38
CA THR A 3 8.73 -32.78 2.16
C THR A 3 8.37 -31.33 2.47
N VAL A 4 8.69 -30.42 1.54
CA VAL A 4 8.38 -28.97 1.67
C VAL A 4 6.89 -28.76 1.91
N SER A 5 5.99 -29.42 1.16
CA SER A 5 4.54 -29.32 1.39
C SER A 5 4.13 -29.73 2.80
N LYS A 6 4.67 -30.85 3.30
CA LYS A 6 4.33 -31.35 4.65
C LYS A 6 4.74 -30.39 5.76
N VAL A 7 5.91 -29.76 5.66
CA VAL A 7 6.37 -28.79 6.68
C VAL A 7 5.62 -27.46 6.55
N VAL A 8 5.27 -27.03 5.35
CA VAL A 8 4.41 -25.84 5.13
C VAL A 8 3.05 -26.05 5.77
N GLU A 9 2.36 -27.16 5.50
CA GLU A 9 1.04 -27.43 6.11
C GLU A 9 1.15 -27.58 7.64
N LYS A 10 2.28 -28.10 8.16
CA LYS A 10 2.53 -28.11 9.60
C LYS A 10 2.64 -26.68 10.16
N TYR A 11 3.43 -25.79 9.51
CA TYR A 11 3.54 -24.39 9.90
C TYR A 11 2.19 -23.67 9.94
N LEU A 12 1.34 -23.88 8.94
CA LEU A 12 0.04 -23.23 8.84
C LEU A 12 -0.95 -23.63 9.98
N ARG A 13 -0.62 -24.68 10.73
CA ARG A 13 -1.40 -25.13 11.90
C ARG A 13 -0.81 -24.69 13.24
N LEU A 14 0.41 -24.14 13.25
CA LEU A 14 1.07 -23.74 14.50
C LEU A 14 0.48 -22.45 15.06
N PRO A 15 0.46 -22.25 16.40
CA PRO A 15 0.00 -21.02 17.03
C PRO A 15 0.72 -19.75 16.54
N GLN A 16 2.00 -19.86 16.16
CA GLN A 16 2.78 -18.76 15.59
C GLN A 16 2.22 -18.25 14.24
N PHE A 17 1.47 -19.09 13.54
CA PHE A 17 0.74 -18.70 12.35
C PHE A 17 -0.72 -18.32 12.68
N THR A 18 -1.45 -19.17 13.40
CA THR A 18 -2.90 -19.02 13.61
C THR A 18 -3.27 -17.94 14.61
N VAL A 19 -2.40 -17.69 15.62
CA VAL A 19 -2.65 -16.74 16.71
C VAL A 19 -1.75 -15.50 16.60
N SER A 20 -0.43 -15.69 16.41
CA SER A 20 0.51 -14.56 16.42
C SER A 20 0.36 -13.64 15.21
N ILE A 21 -0.15 -14.13 14.08
CA ILE A 21 -0.52 -13.30 12.94
C ILE A 21 -1.98 -12.87 13.12
N ARG A 22 -2.19 -11.73 13.76
CA ARG A 22 -3.53 -11.27 14.15
C ARG A 22 -4.48 -11.00 12.99
N ARG A 23 -3.98 -10.54 11.84
CA ARG A 23 -4.82 -10.15 10.68
C ARG A 23 -5.08 -11.33 9.77
N ASP A 24 -6.34 -11.68 9.56
CA ASP A 24 -6.78 -12.75 8.65
C ASP A 24 -6.25 -12.56 7.23
N GLN A 25 -6.27 -11.33 6.73
CA GLN A 25 -5.75 -11.01 5.41
C GLN A 25 -4.25 -11.37 5.29
N THR A 26 -3.45 -11.11 6.34
CA THR A 26 -2.02 -11.49 6.35
C THR A 26 -1.85 -13.00 6.40
N ARG A 27 -2.67 -13.70 7.20
CA ARG A 27 -2.66 -15.18 7.25
C ARG A 27 -3.00 -15.77 5.90
N ASN A 28 -4.08 -15.30 5.28
CA ASN A 28 -4.52 -15.77 3.97
C ASN A 28 -3.45 -15.52 2.90
N GLN A 29 -2.82 -14.35 2.91
CA GLN A 29 -1.73 -14.02 1.99
C GLN A 29 -0.50 -14.92 2.19
N TYR A 30 -0.10 -15.19 3.42
CA TYR A 30 1.04 -16.06 3.72
C TYR A 30 0.75 -17.50 3.31
N ALA A 31 -0.44 -18.02 3.65
CA ALA A 31 -0.86 -19.36 3.24
C ALA A 31 -0.88 -19.49 1.72
N TYR A 32 -1.44 -18.50 1.02
CA TYR A 32 -1.45 -18.46 -0.44
C TYR A 32 -0.03 -18.51 -1.03
N LEU A 33 0.88 -17.66 -0.53
CA LEU A 33 2.26 -17.62 -1.05
C LEU A 33 3.01 -18.92 -0.81
N LEU A 34 2.88 -19.53 0.38
CA LEU A 34 3.55 -20.78 0.70
C LEU A 34 2.98 -21.95 -0.12
N ARG A 35 1.65 -22.02 -0.29
CA ARG A 35 1.04 -23.07 -1.12
C ARG A 35 1.39 -22.89 -2.59
N ARG A 36 1.40 -21.64 -3.10
CA ARG A 36 1.86 -21.35 -4.46
C ARG A 36 3.33 -21.72 -4.65
N LEU A 37 4.20 -21.47 -3.66
CA LEU A 37 5.57 -21.93 -3.70
C LEU A 37 5.65 -23.46 -3.79
N CYS A 38 4.85 -24.19 -3.00
CA CYS A 38 4.80 -25.65 -3.05
C CYS A 38 4.32 -26.18 -4.41
N SER A 39 3.38 -25.49 -5.07
CA SER A 39 2.85 -25.90 -6.38
C SER A 39 3.71 -25.51 -7.57
N LEU A 40 4.81 -24.77 -7.34
CA LEU A 40 5.72 -24.34 -8.40
C LEU A 40 6.36 -25.56 -9.06
N PRO A 41 6.25 -25.74 -10.39
CA PRO A 41 6.94 -26.82 -11.10
C PRO A 41 8.45 -26.73 -10.93
N TYR A 42 9.08 -27.84 -10.60
CA TYR A 42 10.52 -27.93 -10.44
C TYR A 42 11.02 -29.33 -10.74
N LYS A 43 11.90 -29.49 -11.74
CA LYS A 43 12.37 -30.78 -12.27
C LYS A 43 11.15 -31.68 -12.65
N ASP A 44 11.15 -32.92 -12.24
CA ASP A 44 10.10 -33.91 -12.55
C ASP A 44 8.89 -33.86 -11.61
N GLY A 45 8.72 -32.80 -10.82
CA GLY A 45 7.64 -32.67 -9.86
C GLY A 45 7.38 -31.21 -9.48
N THR A 46 7.10 -30.99 -8.20
CA THR A 46 6.87 -29.65 -7.64
C THR A 46 7.86 -29.33 -6.51
N VAL A 47 8.00 -28.06 -6.18
CA VAL A 47 8.77 -27.63 -5.00
C VAL A 47 8.26 -28.32 -3.73
N GLY A 48 6.95 -28.55 -3.66
CA GLY A 48 6.32 -29.23 -2.52
C GLY A 48 6.78 -30.66 -2.30
N ASP A 49 7.25 -31.34 -3.34
CA ASP A 49 7.70 -32.72 -3.29
C ASP A 49 9.15 -32.85 -2.86
N ILE A 50 9.91 -31.75 -2.85
CA ILE A 50 11.33 -31.75 -2.47
C ILE A 50 11.45 -32.18 -1.01
N PRO A 51 12.27 -33.22 -0.71
CA PRO A 51 12.62 -33.54 0.67
C PRO A 51 13.34 -32.36 1.34
N THR A 52 12.94 -32.02 2.56
CA THR A 52 13.53 -30.87 3.28
C THR A 52 15.03 -30.98 3.45
N THR A 53 15.57 -32.20 3.52
CA THR A 53 17.01 -32.50 3.59
C THR A 53 17.76 -32.17 2.29
N LYS A 54 17.05 -32.17 1.15
CA LYS A 54 17.59 -31.79 -0.19
C LYS A 54 17.42 -30.33 -0.52
N LEU A 55 16.65 -29.58 0.27
CA LEU A 55 16.45 -28.14 0.06
C LEU A 55 17.69 -27.37 0.54
N LYS A 56 18.62 -27.12 -0.36
CA LYS A 56 19.87 -26.37 -0.11
C LYS A 56 19.68 -24.88 -0.45
N ALA A 57 20.61 -24.04 0.00
CA ALA A 57 20.62 -22.61 -0.34
C ALA A 57 20.65 -22.38 -1.87
N SER A 58 21.47 -23.14 -2.60
CA SER A 58 21.53 -23.08 -4.08
C SER A 58 20.18 -23.40 -4.72
N THR A 59 19.49 -24.44 -4.21
CA THR A 59 18.12 -24.76 -4.70
C THR A 59 17.16 -23.63 -4.42
N CYS A 60 17.19 -23.02 -3.23
CA CYS A 60 16.33 -21.87 -2.91
C CYS A 60 16.64 -20.65 -3.80
N GLN A 61 17.90 -20.44 -4.19
CA GLN A 61 18.30 -19.39 -5.10
C GLN A 61 17.79 -19.66 -6.53
N GLU A 62 17.87 -20.88 -7.03
CA GLU A 62 17.27 -21.30 -8.31
C GLU A 62 15.76 -21.06 -8.32
N LEU A 63 15.07 -21.48 -7.26
CA LEU A 63 13.61 -21.28 -7.11
C LEU A 63 13.25 -19.79 -7.04
N TYR A 64 14.08 -18.96 -6.44
CA TYR A 64 13.89 -17.50 -6.43
C TYR A 64 13.91 -16.92 -7.83
N TYR A 65 14.88 -17.29 -8.68
CA TYR A 65 14.93 -16.83 -10.07
C TYR A 65 13.76 -17.38 -10.88
N LEU A 66 13.41 -18.64 -10.70
CA LEU A 66 12.25 -19.25 -11.37
C LEU A 66 10.94 -18.50 -11.02
N MET A 67 10.75 -18.08 -9.75
CA MET A 67 9.60 -17.25 -9.38
C MET A 67 9.58 -15.89 -10.08
N ILE A 68 10.74 -15.29 -10.34
CA ILE A 68 10.84 -14.02 -11.07
C ILE A 68 10.45 -14.21 -12.52
N GLU A 69 10.99 -15.23 -13.19
CA GLU A 69 10.74 -15.54 -14.60
C GLU A 69 9.27 -15.84 -14.88
N GLN A 70 8.63 -16.66 -14.05
CA GLN A 70 7.22 -17.04 -14.21
C GLN A 70 6.22 -15.92 -13.92
N SER A 71 6.65 -14.78 -13.39
CA SER A 71 5.74 -13.75 -12.91
C SER A 71 5.46 -12.61 -13.89
N GLN A 72 5.86 -12.71 -15.15
CA GLN A 72 5.51 -11.74 -16.21
C GLN A 72 5.62 -10.25 -15.79
N GLY A 73 6.76 -9.83 -15.23
CA GLY A 73 7.08 -8.42 -14.95
C GLY A 73 6.76 -7.91 -13.52
N ALA A 74 5.95 -8.61 -12.72
CA ALA A 74 5.78 -8.27 -11.28
C ALA A 74 6.81 -8.99 -10.37
N GLY A 75 7.78 -9.70 -10.98
CA GLY A 75 8.55 -10.81 -10.44
C GLY A 75 9.32 -10.54 -9.16
N VAL A 76 10.21 -9.56 -9.20
CA VAL A 76 11.17 -9.36 -8.10
C VAL A 76 10.48 -9.08 -6.77
N ARG A 77 9.46 -8.21 -6.73
CA ARG A 77 8.75 -7.91 -5.46
C ARG A 77 7.96 -9.10 -4.94
N ALA A 78 7.29 -9.83 -5.82
CA ALA A 78 6.51 -11.00 -5.44
C ALA A 78 7.42 -12.13 -4.96
N ALA A 79 8.53 -12.39 -5.66
CA ALA A 79 9.55 -13.35 -5.25
C ALA A 79 10.18 -12.98 -3.91
N ASN A 80 10.61 -11.70 -3.73
CA ASN A 80 11.13 -11.20 -2.47
C ASN A 80 10.17 -11.42 -1.30
N TYR A 81 8.87 -11.16 -1.52
CA TYR A 81 7.87 -11.35 -0.48
C TYR A 81 7.64 -12.83 -0.18
N THR A 82 7.62 -13.69 -1.20
CA THR A 82 7.52 -15.14 -1.01
C THR A 82 8.71 -15.67 -0.20
N VAL A 83 9.93 -15.26 -0.54
CA VAL A 83 11.13 -15.63 0.24
C VAL A 83 11.04 -15.14 1.68
N GLN A 84 10.60 -13.90 1.90
CA GLN A 84 10.42 -13.36 3.26
C GLN A 84 9.45 -14.21 4.10
N VAL A 85 8.34 -14.63 3.50
CA VAL A 85 7.36 -15.50 4.17
C VAL A 85 7.93 -16.90 4.41
N ALA A 86 8.66 -17.44 3.44
CA ALA A 86 9.36 -18.73 3.60
C ALA A 86 10.40 -18.67 4.72
N VAL A 87 11.23 -17.62 4.77
CA VAL A 87 12.21 -17.40 5.87
C VAL A 87 11.51 -17.42 7.23
N ARG A 88 10.39 -16.67 7.36
CA ARG A 88 9.61 -16.68 8.60
C ARG A 88 9.10 -18.07 8.96
N ALA A 89 8.52 -18.78 7.99
CA ALA A 89 7.96 -20.11 8.23
C ALA A 89 9.04 -21.12 8.68
N TRP A 90 10.19 -21.14 8.00
CA TRP A 90 11.31 -22.02 8.35
C TRP A 90 11.89 -21.68 9.72
N ASN A 91 12.06 -20.41 10.07
CA ASN A 91 12.52 -20.02 11.40
C ASN A 91 11.58 -20.49 12.52
N VAL A 92 10.26 -20.49 12.28
CA VAL A 92 9.28 -21.03 13.23
C VAL A 92 9.42 -22.56 13.31
N LEU A 93 9.54 -23.24 12.17
CA LEU A 93 9.68 -24.69 12.14
C LEU A 93 10.96 -25.19 12.83
N ILE A 94 12.05 -24.41 12.76
CA ILE A 94 13.30 -24.70 13.51
C ILE A 94 13.06 -24.57 15.01
N LYS A 95 12.37 -23.52 15.47
CA LYS A 95 12.04 -23.34 16.89
C LYS A 95 11.15 -24.46 17.47
N HIS A 96 10.52 -25.24 16.61
CA HIS A 96 9.71 -26.40 16.97
C HIS A 96 10.43 -27.73 16.68
N ASP A 97 11.75 -27.73 16.48
CA ASP A 97 12.59 -28.92 16.22
C ASP A 97 12.09 -29.76 15.02
N LEU A 98 11.45 -29.09 14.07
CA LEU A 98 10.94 -29.73 12.85
C LEU A 98 11.93 -29.65 11.69
N LEU A 99 12.85 -28.70 11.74
CA LEU A 99 13.90 -28.46 10.75
C LEU A 99 15.18 -27.98 11.47
N ASP A 100 16.35 -28.31 10.92
CA ASP A 100 17.65 -27.93 11.48
C ASP A 100 18.19 -26.62 10.86
N LYS A 101 17.82 -26.31 9.63
CA LYS A 101 18.40 -25.21 8.84
C LYS A 101 17.33 -24.44 8.09
N ASN A 102 17.61 -23.16 7.84
CA ASN A 102 16.79 -22.30 6.99
C ASN A 102 17.55 -21.90 5.72
N PRO A 103 17.46 -22.67 4.64
CA PRO A 103 18.17 -22.33 3.39
C PRO A 103 17.62 -21.07 2.70
N TRP A 104 16.37 -20.67 2.98
CA TRP A 104 15.77 -19.46 2.44
C TRP A 104 16.42 -18.17 2.97
N SER A 105 17.04 -18.22 4.17
CA SER A 105 17.73 -17.07 4.76
C SER A 105 18.99 -16.66 3.99
N LEU A 106 19.54 -17.57 3.19
CA LEU A 106 20.75 -17.38 2.40
C LEU A 106 20.46 -16.93 0.94
N VAL A 107 19.19 -16.75 0.59
CA VAL A 107 18.81 -16.28 -0.75
C VAL A 107 19.20 -14.81 -0.93
N GLU A 108 20.03 -14.55 -1.92
CA GLU A 108 20.39 -13.21 -2.36
C GLU A 108 19.22 -12.60 -3.18
N ARG A 109 18.57 -11.59 -2.59
CA ARG A 109 17.40 -10.98 -3.18
C ARG A 109 17.76 -9.76 -4.01
N MET A 110 17.29 -9.72 -5.25
CA MET A 110 17.41 -8.56 -6.12
C MET A 110 16.66 -7.37 -5.55
N GLN A 111 17.21 -6.17 -5.72
CA GLN A 111 16.49 -4.95 -5.38
C GLN A 111 15.38 -4.69 -6.40
N ALA A 112 14.13 -4.62 -5.93
CA ALA A 112 13.01 -4.26 -6.78
C ALA A 112 13.05 -2.77 -7.11
N ALA A 113 12.93 -2.43 -8.39
CA ALA A 113 12.88 -1.04 -8.82
C ALA A 113 11.78 -0.28 -8.06
N PRO A 114 12.11 0.88 -7.46
CA PRO A 114 11.11 1.67 -6.76
C PRO A 114 10.08 2.22 -7.76
N ARG A 115 8.82 2.28 -7.32
CA ARG A 115 7.74 2.87 -8.12
C ARG A 115 7.81 4.40 -8.01
N HIS A 116 7.80 5.09 -9.15
CA HIS A 116 7.93 6.56 -9.23
C HIS A 116 6.70 7.26 -9.81
N THR A 117 5.59 6.54 -9.92
CA THR A 117 4.39 7.06 -10.56
C THR A 117 3.73 8.13 -9.68
N VAL A 118 3.58 9.32 -10.23
CA VAL A 118 2.83 10.44 -9.66
C VAL A 118 1.76 10.88 -10.65
N TRP A 119 0.69 11.49 -10.15
CA TRP A 119 -0.39 12.07 -10.92
C TRP A 119 -0.04 13.50 -11.30
N THR A 120 -0.44 13.92 -12.48
CA THR A 120 -0.42 15.33 -12.88
C THR A 120 -1.75 16.03 -12.51
N ASN A 121 -1.76 17.35 -12.47
CA ASN A 121 -3.01 18.11 -12.29
C ASN A 121 -4.02 17.79 -13.40
N ALA A 122 -3.57 17.64 -14.63
CA ALA A 122 -4.41 17.26 -15.76
C ALA A 122 -5.04 15.87 -15.58
N ASP A 123 -4.31 14.90 -15.01
CA ASP A 123 -4.87 13.58 -14.68
C ASP A 123 -5.99 13.69 -13.64
N PHE A 124 -5.80 14.51 -12.58
CA PHE A 124 -6.82 14.76 -11.56
C PHE A 124 -8.06 15.46 -12.14
N GLU A 125 -7.87 16.51 -12.90
CA GLU A 125 -8.97 17.24 -13.55
C GLU A 125 -9.79 16.32 -14.45
N THR A 126 -9.13 15.52 -15.27
CA THR A 126 -9.76 14.60 -16.21
C THR A 126 -10.59 13.54 -15.49
N ILE A 127 -10.01 12.87 -14.48
CA ILE A 127 -10.73 11.81 -13.76
C ILE A 127 -11.88 12.37 -12.92
N LEU A 128 -11.72 13.54 -12.30
CA LEU A 128 -12.76 14.17 -11.49
C LEU A 128 -13.90 14.69 -12.37
N LYS A 129 -13.60 15.30 -13.52
CA LYS A 129 -14.60 15.70 -14.50
C LYS A 129 -15.46 14.51 -14.95
N THR A 130 -14.83 13.40 -15.30
CA THR A 130 -15.52 12.16 -15.67
C THR A 130 -16.34 11.58 -14.52
N ALA A 131 -15.78 11.59 -13.29
CA ALA A 131 -16.44 11.05 -12.12
C ALA A 131 -17.70 11.83 -11.72
N PHE A 132 -17.69 13.17 -11.83
CA PHE A 132 -18.83 14.00 -11.46
C PHE A 132 -19.85 14.19 -12.60
N ALA A 133 -19.52 13.81 -13.82
CA ALA A 133 -20.47 13.79 -14.94
C ALA A 133 -21.51 12.66 -14.83
N GLU A 134 -21.20 11.58 -14.12
CA GLU A 134 -22.08 10.41 -14.02
C GLU A 134 -22.30 10.00 -12.54
N SER A 135 -23.54 9.85 -12.13
CA SER A 135 -23.93 9.52 -10.74
C SER A 135 -23.28 8.25 -10.21
N LYS A 136 -23.09 7.23 -11.06
CA LYS A 136 -22.45 5.95 -10.69
C LYS A 136 -21.01 6.10 -10.22
N TRP A 137 -20.32 7.19 -10.59
CA TRP A 137 -18.93 7.44 -10.21
C TRP A 137 -18.78 8.48 -9.10
N ARG A 138 -19.87 9.14 -8.69
CA ARG A 138 -19.83 10.25 -7.74
C ARG A 138 -19.05 9.92 -6.46
N ASN A 139 -19.34 8.78 -5.82
CA ASN A 139 -18.68 8.41 -4.56
C ASN A 139 -17.19 8.14 -4.75
N ILE A 140 -16.79 7.43 -5.79
CA ILE A 140 -15.37 7.22 -6.07
C ILE A 140 -14.67 8.52 -6.48
N GLY A 141 -15.34 9.42 -7.19
CA GLY A 141 -14.84 10.75 -7.52
C GLY A 141 -14.59 11.59 -6.26
N LEU A 142 -15.55 11.63 -5.34
CA LEU A 142 -15.37 12.31 -4.06
C LEU A 142 -14.23 11.69 -3.25
N LEU A 143 -14.09 10.37 -3.23
CA LEU A 143 -12.98 9.71 -2.54
C LEU A 143 -11.62 10.09 -3.13
N ILE A 144 -11.52 10.20 -4.46
CA ILE A 144 -10.32 10.69 -5.15
C ILE A 144 -10.04 12.12 -4.73
N ARG A 145 -11.07 12.99 -4.72
CA ARG A 145 -10.94 14.41 -4.36
C ARG A 145 -10.48 14.59 -2.91
N ILE A 146 -11.08 13.87 -1.96
CA ILE A 146 -10.68 13.85 -0.56
C ILE A 146 -9.21 13.42 -0.46
N ASN A 147 -8.83 12.33 -1.13
CA ASN A 147 -7.48 11.81 -1.01
C ASN A 147 -6.42 12.64 -1.75
N ALA A 148 -6.79 13.36 -2.80
CA ALA A 148 -5.91 14.32 -3.47
C ALA A 148 -5.54 15.50 -2.57
N GLU A 149 -6.39 15.85 -1.62
CA GLU A 149 -6.13 16.90 -0.65
C GLU A 149 -5.44 16.36 0.61
N LEU A 150 -5.89 15.21 1.13
CA LEU A 150 -5.41 14.67 2.40
C LEU A 150 -4.19 13.73 2.29
N GLY A 151 -3.91 13.16 1.13
CA GLY A 151 -2.76 12.28 0.89
C GLY A 151 -2.71 11.02 1.77
N GLN A 152 -3.86 10.52 2.26
CA GLN A 152 -3.91 9.40 3.20
C GLN A 152 -3.79 8.03 2.52
N ARG A 153 -3.61 6.96 3.30
CA ARG A 153 -3.55 5.60 2.73
C ARG A 153 -4.91 5.20 2.15
N ALA A 154 -4.90 4.55 1.00
CA ALA A 154 -6.12 4.07 0.34
C ALA A 154 -7.00 3.19 1.25
N GLY A 155 -6.36 2.37 2.10
CA GLY A 155 -7.05 1.53 3.08
C GLY A 155 -7.79 2.32 4.15
N ASP A 156 -7.22 3.47 4.55
CA ASP A 156 -7.81 4.36 5.54
C ASP A 156 -8.94 5.19 4.89
N MET A 157 -8.69 5.73 3.70
CA MET A 157 -9.66 6.57 3.00
C MET A 157 -10.97 5.87 2.64
N ARG A 158 -10.93 4.58 2.31
CA ARG A 158 -12.16 3.82 2.04
C ARG A 158 -13.07 3.66 3.28
N LEU A 159 -12.54 3.92 4.47
CA LEU A 159 -13.21 3.84 5.77
C LEU A 159 -13.47 5.23 6.36
N VAL A 160 -13.41 6.29 5.57
CA VAL A 160 -13.62 7.65 6.05
C VAL A 160 -15.06 7.84 6.53
N GLN A 161 -15.22 8.38 7.74
CA GLN A 161 -16.49 8.60 8.41
C GLN A 161 -16.78 10.09 8.58
N TRP A 162 -18.04 10.44 8.85
CA TRP A 162 -18.45 11.83 9.09
C TRP A 162 -17.73 12.43 10.30
N GLU A 163 -17.51 11.65 11.34
CA GLU A 163 -16.79 12.05 12.56
C GLU A 163 -15.31 12.41 12.32
N ASN A 164 -14.75 12.00 11.18
CA ASN A 164 -13.41 12.38 10.81
C ASN A 164 -13.32 13.83 10.28
N PHE A 165 -14.43 14.53 10.11
CA PHE A 165 -14.44 15.90 9.63
C PHE A 165 -15.01 16.86 10.68
N ASP A 166 -14.15 17.68 11.26
CA ASP A 166 -14.56 18.89 11.97
C ASP A 166 -14.80 20.01 10.94
N LEU A 167 -16.07 20.19 10.56
CA LEU A 167 -16.45 21.17 9.54
C LEU A 167 -16.43 22.61 10.05
N GLU A 168 -16.45 22.84 11.37
CA GLU A 168 -16.34 24.17 11.97
C GLU A 168 -14.88 24.64 11.90
N GLN A 169 -13.95 23.83 12.35
CA GLN A 169 -12.52 24.12 12.29
C GLN A 169 -11.90 23.84 10.91
N GLN A 170 -12.64 23.24 9.99
CA GLN A 170 -12.18 22.82 8.67
C GLN A 170 -10.99 21.85 8.73
N LEU A 171 -11.10 20.84 9.57
CA LEU A 171 -10.06 19.84 9.78
C LEU A 171 -10.57 18.44 9.44
N TYR A 172 -9.69 17.66 8.84
CA TYR A 172 -9.81 16.20 8.84
C TYR A 172 -9.07 15.68 10.06
N VAL A 173 -9.83 15.12 10.99
CA VAL A 173 -9.32 14.55 12.23
C VAL A 173 -9.22 13.03 12.08
N ARG A 174 -8.03 12.52 12.26
CA ARG A 174 -7.78 11.08 12.21
C ARG A 174 -7.94 10.52 13.60
N GLU A 175 -8.91 9.66 13.81
CA GLU A 175 -8.83 8.79 14.97
C GLU A 175 -7.55 7.95 14.89
N SER A 176 -6.89 7.78 16.04
CA SER A 176 -5.71 6.94 16.13
C SER A 176 -6.10 5.53 15.69
N ILE A 177 -5.75 5.15 14.46
CA ILE A 177 -5.88 3.77 14.03
C ILE A 177 -5.24 2.90 15.12
N GLU A 178 -5.93 1.85 15.55
CA GLU A 178 -5.61 0.90 16.64
C GLU A 178 -4.12 0.58 16.88
N LYS A 179 -3.23 0.97 15.98
CA LYS A 179 -1.81 0.69 16.03
C LYS A 179 -0.99 1.66 16.88
N THR A 180 -1.43 2.87 17.16
CA THR A 180 -0.48 3.88 17.65
C THR A 180 -0.92 4.78 18.76
N ARG A 181 -2.16 4.87 19.18
CA ARG A 181 -2.64 5.76 20.27
C ARG A 181 -2.05 7.20 20.30
N GLU A 182 -1.41 7.63 19.23
CA GLU A 182 -0.79 8.95 19.11
C GLU A 182 -1.79 9.91 18.49
N HIS A 183 -1.95 11.06 19.12
CA HIS A 183 -2.72 12.17 18.57
C HIS A 183 -2.01 12.67 17.30
N ILE A 184 -2.63 12.44 16.14
CA ILE A 184 -2.18 13.03 14.88
C ILE A 184 -2.94 14.34 14.74
N PRO A 185 -2.24 15.47 14.55
CA PRO A 185 -2.90 16.76 14.36
C PRO A 185 -3.86 16.68 13.17
N GLY A 186 -4.97 17.42 13.26
CA GLY A 186 -5.93 17.54 12.16
C GLY A 186 -5.26 18.09 10.90
N ILE A 187 -5.70 17.62 9.74
CA ILE A 187 -5.24 18.13 8.44
C ILE A 187 -6.26 19.16 7.96
N PRO A 188 -5.86 20.41 7.68
CA PRO A 188 -6.76 21.41 7.13
C PRO A 188 -7.38 20.96 5.82
N ILE A 189 -8.68 21.25 5.62
CA ILE A 189 -9.39 21.01 4.38
C ILE A 189 -9.79 22.35 3.75
N SER A 190 -9.80 22.39 2.41
CA SER A 190 -10.24 23.57 1.67
C SER A 190 -11.74 23.82 1.78
N ASP A 191 -12.15 25.08 1.58
CA ASP A 191 -13.58 25.45 1.50
C ASP A 191 -14.33 24.63 0.46
N ASN A 192 -13.69 24.37 -0.68
CA ASN A 192 -14.28 23.55 -1.74
C ASN A 192 -14.56 22.12 -1.24
N LEU A 193 -13.58 21.47 -0.60
CA LEU A 193 -13.78 20.13 -0.07
C LEU A 193 -14.84 20.12 1.04
N LYS A 194 -14.84 21.12 1.93
CA LYS A 194 -15.89 21.30 2.95
C LYS A 194 -17.28 21.35 2.31
N HIS A 195 -17.50 22.16 1.29
CA HIS A 195 -18.78 22.25 0.58
C HIS A 195 -19.18 20.90 -0.05
N MET A 196 -18.22 20.19 -0.66
CA MET A 196 -18.49 18.88 -1.23
C MET A 196 -18.90 17.84 -0.18
N ILE A 197 -18.28 17.87 1.00
CA ILE A 197 -18.61 16.99 2.12
C ILE A 197 -20.01 17.32 2.68
N ILE A 198 -20.33 18.61 2.87
CA ILE A 198 -21.66 19.04 3.30
C ILE A 198 -22.73 18.55 2.32
N LYS A 199 -22.51 18.74 1.02
CA LYS A 199 -23.42 18.28 -0.03
C LYS A 199 -23.55 16.75 -0.06
N GLN A 200 -22.47 16.03 0.20
CA GLN A 200 -22.49 14.57 0.27
C GLN A 200 -23.32 14.08 1.48
N LYS A 201 -23.32 14.82 2.58
CA LYS A 201 -24.10 14.51 3.78
C LYS A 201 -25.61 14.50 3.52
N GLU A 202 -26.10 15.32 2.58
CA GLU A 202 -27.50 15.33 2.14
C GLU A 202 -27.96 13.97 1.60
N TYR A 203 -27.06 13.21 0.98
CA TYR A 203 -27.36 11.90 0.38
C TYR A 203 -27.12 10.71 1.32
N TYR A 204 -26.20 10.85 2.28
CA TYR A 204 -25.69 9.71 3.06
C TYR A 204 -25.60 9.96 4.56
N SER A 205 -26.32 10.97 5.13
CA SER A 205 -26.30 11.27 6.57
C SER A 205 -26.82 10.16 7.47
N PHE A 206 -27.59 9.23 6.92
CA PHE A 206 -28.22 8.11 7.65
C PHE A 206 -27.26 6.97 7.98
N GLN A 207 -26.01 7.06 7.59
CA GLN A 207 -25.00 6.02 7.80
C GLN A 207 -23.62 6.67 8.08
N PRO A 208 -22.65 5.97 8.71
CA PRO A 208 -21.42 6.60 9.21
C PRO A 208 -20.41 6.98 8.11
N TRP A 209 -20.48 6.36 6.95
CA TRP A 209 -19.45 6.49 5.92
C TRP A 209 -19.69 7.68 4.99
N VAL A 210 -18.64 8.49 4.75
CA VAL A 210 -18.73 9.63 3.81
C VAL A 210 -18.86 9.17 2.36
N VAL A 211 -18.17 8.09 2.00
CA VAL A 211 -18.13 7.56 0.63
C VAL A 211 -18.42 6.06 0.59
N PRO A 212 -19.67 5.65 0.90
CA PRO A 212 -20.05 4.25 0.84
C PRO A 212 -20.02 3.72 -0.59
N ASN A 213 -19.92 2.40 -0.72
CA ASN A 213 -20.24 1.75 -1.97
C ASN A 213 -21.75 1.89 -2.22
N PRO A 214 -22.20 2.49 -3.35
CA PRO A 214 -23.62 2.80 -3.58
C PRO A 214 -24.52 1.55 -3.70
N HIS A 215 -23.94 0.37 -3.89
CA HIS A 215 -24.71 -0.88 -4.00
C HIS A 215 -24.92 -1.58 -2.64
N THR A 216 -23.98 -1.44 -1.73
CA THR A 216 -24.02 -2.15 -0.43
C THR A 216 -24.26 -1.23 0.75
N MET A 217 -24.12 0.08 0.57
CA MET A 217 -24.08 1.12 1.61
C MET A 217 -22.97 0.94 2.67
N GLU A 218 -22.09 -0.03 2.44
CA GLU A 218 -20.92 -0.32 3.26
C GLU A 218 -19.65 0.28 2.65
N PRO A 219 -18.53 0.37 3.39
CA PRO A 219 -17.27 0.79 2.83
C PRO A 219 -16.85 -0.09 1.64
N TYR A 220 -16.17 0.51 0.67
CA TYR A 220 -15.53 -0.30 -0.36
C TYR A 220 -14.58 -1.33 0.27
N THR A 221 -14.65 -2.58 -0.16
CA THR A 221 -13.56 -3.52 0.10
C THR A 221 -12.29 -3.06 -0.65
N GLU A 222 -11.11 -3.52 -0.24
CA GLU A 222 -9.86 -3.15 -0.94
C GLU A 222 -9.87 -3.53 -2.44
N SER A 223 -10.43 -4.70 -2.74
CA SER A 223 -10.62 -5.15 -4.13
C SER A 223 -11.68 -4.32 -4.84
N GLY A 224 -12.82 -4.03 -4.18
CA GLY A 224 -13.91 -3.22 -4.71
C GLY A 224 -13.45 -1.82 -5.07
N LEU A 225 -12.71 -1.14 -4.16
CA LEU A 225 -12.13 0.16 -4.43
C LEU A 225 -11.22 0.13 -5.68
N ARG A 226 -10.33 -0.87 -5.76
CA ARG A 226 -9.42 -1.02 -6.89
C ARG A 226 -10.17 -1.26 -8.20
N HIS A 227 -11.19 -2.10 -8.20
CA HIS A 227 -11.99 -2.38 -9.40
C HIS A 227 -12.80 -1.17 -9.85
N THR A 228 -13.49 -0.49 -8.92
CA THR A 228 -14.29 0.70 -9.23
C THR A 228 -13.40 1.83 -9.74
N PHE A 229 -12.27 2.08 -9.06
CA PHE A 229 -11.28 3.04 -9.53
C PHE A 229 -10.77 2.71 -10.94
N ARG A 230 -10.42 1.45 -11.22
CA ARG A 230 -9.90 1.05 -12.54
C ARG A 230 -10.95 1.24 -13.65
N ARG A 231 -12.21 0.99 -13.37
CA ARG A 231 -13.31 1.22 -14.32
C ARG A 231 -13.47 2.71 -14.62
N LEU A 232 -13.47 3.56 -13.59
CA LEU A 232 -13.50 5.01 -13.76
C LEU A 232 -12.27 5.53 -14.53
N ALA A 233 -11.06 5.07 -14.16
CA ALA A 233 -9.82 5.46 -14.80
C ALA A 233 -9.83 5.15 -16.32
N ARG A 234 -10.35 3.97 -16.71
CA ARG A 234 -10.54 3.62 -18.12
C ARG A 234 -11.56 4.52 -18.81
N ALA A 235 -12.69 4.81 -18.17
CA ALA A 235 -13.70 5.73 -18.72
C ALA A 235 -13.15 7.15 -18.90
N ALA A 236 -12.21 7.57 -18.06
CA ALA A 236 -11.53 8.85 -18.12
C ALA A 236 -10.23 8.83 -18.96
N ASN A 237 -9.93 7.74 -19.67
CA ASN A 237 -8.67 7.54 -20.41
C ASN A 237 -7.40 7.79 -19.58
N ILE A 238 -7.43 7.53 -18.28
CA ILE A 238 -6.28 7.66 -17.39
C ILE A 238 -5.32 6.47 -17.62
N PRO A 239 -4.01 6.72 -17.74
CA PRO A 239 -3.03 5.66 -17.99
C PRO A 239 -3.07 4.53 -16.96
N ASP A 240 -2.98 3.28 -17.40
CA ASP A 240 -3.06 2.08 -16.56
C ASP A 240 -2.01 2.02 -15.45
N LYS A 241 -0.88 2.70 -15.65
CA LYS A 241 0.17 2.82 -14.63
C LYS A 241 -0.27 3.61 -13.40
N LEU A 242 -1.26 4.52 -13.50
CA LEU A 242 -1.77 5.32 -12.38
C LEU A 242 -2.76 4.50 -11.56
N GLN A 243 -2.60 4.51 -10.26
CA GLN A 243 -3.44 3.78 -9.31
C GLN A 243 -3.91 4.70 -8.19
N PHE A 244 -5.03 4.39 -7.55
CA PHE A 244 -5.57 5.16 -6.44
C PHE A 244 -4.52 5.37 -5.32
N ARG A 245 -3.74 4.36 -4.99
CA ARG A 245 -2.67 4.45 -3.97
C ARG A 245 -1.54 5.43 -4.34
N ASP A 246 -1.38 5.76 -5.62
CA ASP A 246 -0.34 6.69 -6.07
C ASP A 246 -0.72 8.15 -5.77
N ILE A 247 -2.01 8.45 -5.47
CA ILE A 247 -2.47 9.76 -5.03
C ILE A 247 -1.70 10.21 -3.79
N ARG A 248 -1.58 9.35 -2.76
CA ARG A 248 -0.78 9.67 -1.58
C ARG A 248 0.69 9.95 -1.93
N ARG A 249 1.25 9.20 -2.87
CA ARG A 249 2.62 9.45 -3.34
C ARG A 249 2.73 10.83 -3.98
N THR A 250 1.76 11.18 -4.83
CA THR A 250 1.72 12.48 -5.50
C THR A 250 1.69 13.61 -4.48
N VAL A 251 0.77 13.57 -3.53
CA VAL A 251 0.65 14.60 -2.48
C VAL A 251 1.93 14.74 -1.66
N LEU A 252 2.53 13.64 -1.23
CA LEU A 252 3.75 13.70 -0.43
C LEU A 252 4.97 14.15 -1.24
N THR A 253 5.04 13.81 -2.53
CA THR A 253 6.08 14.30 -3.42
C THR A 253 5.90 15.78 -3.69
N ASP A 254 4.67 16.25 -3.84
CA ASP A 254 4.34 17.65 -4.00
C ASP A 254 4.72 18.48 -2.77
N LEU A 255 4.37 18.02 -1.57
CA LEU A 255 4.81 18.64 -0.31
C LEU A 255 6.34 18.75 -0.22
N ALA A 256 7.05 17.67 -0.56
CA ALA A 256 8.51 17.67 -0.56
C ALA A 256 9.08 18.66 -1.59
N ASN A 257 8.49 18.73 -2.78
CA ASN A 257 8.90 19.68 -3.83
C ASN A 257 8.67 21.13 -3.43
N HIS A 258 7.61 21.41 -2.66
CA HIS A 258 7.34 22.76 -2.11
C HIS A 258 8.14 23.06 -0.82
N GLY A 259 9.05 22.20 -0.44
CA GLY A 259 10.00 22.42 0.64
C GLY A 259 9.45 22.20 2.04
N ALA A 260 8.41 21.36 2.17
CA ALA A 260 7.96 20.90 3.47
C ALA A 260 9.08 20.14 4.20
N THR A 261 9.25 20.43 5.48
CA THR A 261 10.21 19.74 6.35
C THR A 261 9.77 18.30 6.63
N ASP A 262 10.69 17.44 7.03
CA ASP A 262 10.37 16.07 7.43
C ASP A 262 9.28 16.03 8.53
N ASN A 263 9.32 16.97 9.49
CA ASN A 263 8.34 17.03 10.57
C ASN A 263 6.93 17.41 10.05
N GLU A 264 6.85 18.41 9.15
CA GLU A 264 5.58 18.77 8.49
C GLU A 264 5.02 17.60 7.67
N MET A 265 5.89 16.94 6.90
CA MET A 265 5.49 15.75 6.14
C MET A 265 5.03 14.59 7.03
N MET A 266 5.71 14.35 8.17
CA MET A 266 5.31 13.34 9.16
C MET A 266 3.98 13.69 9.80
N SER A 267 3.77 14.93 10.22
CA SER A 267 2.52 15.42 10.79
C SER A 267 1.36 15.27 9.80
N PHE A 268 1.57 15.66 8.55
CA PHE A 268 0.55 15.56 7.50
C PHE A 268 0.21 14.10 7.14
N SER A 269 1.23 13.27 6.97
CA SER A 269 1.06 11.91 6.43
C SER A 269 0.86 10.82 7.48
N GLY A 270 1.20 11.10 8.75
CA GLY A 270 1.22 10.11 9.83
C GLY A 270 2.32 9.05 9.65
N HIS A 271 3.46 9.41 9.06
CA HIS A 271 4.64 8.54 9.06
C HIS A 271 5.36 8.63 10.40
N LYS A 272 5.78 7.48 10.93
CA LYS A 272 6.45 7.39 12.24
C LYS A 272 7.96 7.57 12.20
N SER A 273 8.56 7.52 11.01
CA SER A 273 10.00 7.66 10.86
C SER A 273 10.35 8.39 9.58
N ARG A 274 11.43 9.17 9.62
CA ARG A 274 12.00 9.85 8.46
C ARG A 274 12.37 8.88 7.34
N ALA A 275 12.86 7.67 7.68
CA ALA A 275 13.16 6.63 6.70
C ALA A 275 11.94 6.26 5.84
N SER A 276 10.73 6.39 6.37
CA SER A 276 9.49 6.15 5.62
C SER A 276 9.16 7.26 4.62
N LEU A 277 9.79 8.44 4.73
CA LEU A 277 9.62 9.56 3.80
C LEU A 277 10.59 9.49 2.62
N THR A 278 11.70 8.75 2.73
CA THR A 278 12.73 8.63 1.67
C THR A 278 12.17 8.39 0.25
N PRO A 279 11.08 7.60 0.06
CA PRO A 279 10.51 7.43 -1.28
C PRO A 279 9.90 8.70 -1.88
N TYR A 280 9.63 9.74 -1.08
CA TYR A 280 8.97 11.00 -1.47
C TYR A 280 9.93 12.19 -1.49
N THR A 281 11.01 12.17 -0.68
CA THR A 281 11.99 13.24 -0.49
C THR A 281 13.21 13.06 -1.40
N ARG A 282 13.00 12.68 -2.66
CA ARG A 282 14.11 12.52 -3.61
C ARG A 282 14.66 13.87 -4.03
N ILE A 283 15.98 13.91 -4.19
CA ILE A 283 16.67 15.06 -4.78
C ILE A 283 16.02 15.37 -6.15
N SER A 284 15.42 16.54 -6.27
CA SER A 284 14.81 17.05 -7.51
C SER A 284 15.36 18.44 -7.80
N VAL A 285 15.29 18.83 -9.09
CA VAL A 285 15.65 20.19 -9.50
C VAL A 285 14.78 21.22 -8.80
N GLU A 286 13.50 20.90 -8.55
CA GLU A 286 12.56 21.79 -7.86
C GLU A 286 12.97 22.02 -6.40
N GLN A 287 13.38 20.99 -5.68
CA GLN A 287 13.93 21.12 -4.34
C GLN A 287 15.23 21.95 -4.32
N ALA A 288 16.08 21.79 -5.34
CA ALA A 288 17.28 22.60 -5.47
C ALA A 288 16.95 24.08 -5.73
N ARG A 289 15.95 24.39 -6.56
CA ARG A 289 15.43 25.75 -6.77
C ARG A 289 14.89 26.35 -5.48
N ASN A 290 14.06 25.62 -4.74
CA ASN A 290 13.51 26.06 -3.48
C ASN A 290 14.59 26.30 -2.41
N ALA A 291 15.62 25.46 -2.38
CA ALA A 291 16.77 25.68 -1.52
C ALA A 291 17.55 26.94 -1.93
N ALA A 292 17.72 27.20 -3.22
CA ALA A 292 18.38 28.39 -3.74
C ALA A 292 17.61 29.67 -3.39
N THR A 293 16.29 29.68 -3.48
CA THR A 293 15.45 30.84 -3.10
C THR A 293 15.44 31.09 -1.59
N LYS A 294 15.66 30.07 -0.77
CA LYS A 294 15.79 30.20 0.68
C LYS A 294 17.17 30.72 1.10
N ARG A 295 18.17 30.73 0.20
CA ARG A 295 19.50 31.33 0.45
C ARG A 295 19.37 32.86 0.48
N ASN A 296 19.57 33.44 1.63
CA ASN A 296 19.70 34.90 1.77
C ASN A 296 21.13 35.32 1.45
N PHE A 297 21.60 35.08 0.22
CA PHE A 297 22.95 35.45 -0.23
C PHE A 297 22.83 36.57 -1.25
N GLN A 298 23.23 37.77 -0.86
CA GLN A 298 23.38 38.90 -1.77
C GLN A 298 24.84 38.97 -2.22
N LEU A 299 25.09 38.80 -3.51
CA LEU A 299 26.34 39.22 -4.12
C LEU A 299 26.22 40.73 -4.29
N ASN A 300 26.99 41.49 -3.50
CA ASN A 300 27.20 42.91 -3.80
C ASN A 300 28.01 42.97 -5.11
N GLU A 301 27.47 43.63 -6.13
CA GLU A 301 28.16 43.95 -7.36
C GLU A 301 29.31 44.97 -7.09
#